data_5d1481528b58eaac84fbfd5d6e096593
#
_entry.id   5d1481528b58eaac84fbfd5d6e096593
#
_cell.length_a   1.000
_cell.length_b   1.000
_cell.length_c   1.000
_cell.angle_alpha   90.00
_cell.angle_beta   90.00
_cell.angle_gamma   90.00
#
_symmetry.space_group_name_H-M   'P 1'
#
loop_
_entity.id
_entity.type
_entity.pdbx_description
1 polymer ?
#
loop_
_entity_poly.entity_id
_entity_poly.type
_entity_poly.pdbx_seq_one_letter_code
_entity_poly.pdbx_strand_id
1 'polypeptide(L)'
;GLGDVYKRQWLHWAIFSGDFPSDLMLDRFYILHVLVIPGIILGLIAAHLIMVWFQKHTQFPGPGRAENNVVGVRIMPVFATKAIGMGMMVAGVLALMSGLLTINAIWTLGPYNPSQVSAGSQPDIYMLWTDGVARVMPAWELYIGNYTIPSAFWVALLCGLMVVLLMAYPFLEKKFTGDDAHHNLLQRPRDVPTRSAIGAAAIVFFLLVTLSLSLIHI
;
A
#
# COMPACT_ATOMS: atom_id res chain seq x y z
N GLY A 1 -6.62 -2.32 37.18
CA GLY A 1 -7.10 -3.45 38.01
C GLY A 1 -6.77 -4.79 37.38
N LEU A 2 -6.96 -5.89 38.11
CA LEU A 2 -6.69 -7.28 37.65
C LEU A 2 -7.35 -7.58 36.27
N GLY A 3 -8.55 -7.06 36.01
CA GLY A 3 -9.25 -7.25 34.75
C GLY A 3 -8.55 -6.68 33.52
N ASP A 4 -7.77 -5.63 33.68
CA ASP A 4 -7.02 -5.01 32.56
C ASP A 4 -5.76 -5.80 32.22
N VAL A 5 -5.16 -6.44 33.23
CA VAL A 5 -4.01 -7.33 33.04
C VAL A 5 -4.45 -8.57 32.27
N TYR A 6 -5.58 -9.18 32.61
CA TYR A 6 -6.13 -10.34 31.88
C TYR A 6 -6.48 -10.02 30.44
N LYS A 7 -7.07 -8.85 30.16
CA LYS A 7 -7.39 -8.42 28.80
C LYS A 7 -6.13 -8.22 27.95
N ARG A 8 -5.09 -7.62 28.50
CA ARG A 8 -3.82 -7.45 27.82
C ARG A 8 -3.13 -8.77 27.55
N GLN A 9 -3.13 -9.68 28.52
CA GLN A 9 -2.57 -11.01 28.37
C GLN A 9 -3.31 -11.83 27.32
N TRP A 10 -4.65 -11.75 27.29
CA TRP A 10 -5.45 -12.43 26.26
C TRP A 10 -5.15 -11.91 24.86
N LEU A 11 -5.08 -10.59 24.68
CA LEU A 11 -4.76 -9.99 23.39
C LEU A 11 -3.35 -10.37 22.93
N HIS A 12 -2.39 -10.30 23.86
CA HIS A 12 -1.02 -10.72 23.60
C HIS A 12 -0.96 -12.20 23.21
N TRP A 13 -1.65 -13.05 23.95
CA TRP A 13 -1.74 -14.48 23.62
C TRP A 13 -2.45 -14.73 22.28
N ALA A 14 -3.52 -14.01 21.97
CA ALA A 14 -4.24 -14.15 20.71
C ALA A 14 -3.36 -13.79 19.51
N ILE A 15 -2.51 -12.76 19.65
CA ILE A 15 -1.60 -12.31 18.57
C ILE A 15 -0.36 -13.20 18.52
N PHE A 16 0.33 -13.39 19.65
CA PHE A 16 1.66 -14.01 19.71
C PHE A 16 1.66 -15.47 20.21
N SER A 17 0.51 -16.01 20.59
CA SER A 17 0.33 -17.42 21.03
C SER A 17 1.02 -17.78 22.35
N GLY A 18 1.37 -16.82 23.16
CA GLY A 18 2.03 -17.02 24.44
C GLY A 18 2.98 -15.89 24.78
N ASP A 19 3.97 -16.15 25.60
CA ASP A 19 5.03 -15.18 25.90
C ASP A 19 5.87 -14.95 24.65
N PHE A 20 6.17 -13.70 24.37
CA PHE A 20 6.98 -13.32 23.20
C PHE A 20 8.48 -13.56 23.47
N PRO A 21 9.22 -14.16 22.54
CA PRO A 21 8.80 -14.84 21.29
C PRO A 21 8.26 -16.26 21.58
N SER A 22 7.12 -16.65 20.97
CA SER A 22 6.60 -18.01 21.11
C SER A 22 6.83 -18.83 19.84
N ASP A 23 6.95 -20.14 19.99
CA ASP A 23 7.20 -21.07 18.88
C ASP A 23 6.06 -21.06 17.84
N LEU A 24 4.81 -20.86 18.30
CA LEU A 24 3.64 -20.80 17.42
C LEU A 24 3.44 -19.48 16.71
N MET A 25 4.18 -18.43 17.09
CA MET A 25 4.06 -17.10 16.47
C MET A 25 4.43 -17.15 15.00
N LEU A 26 5.55 -17.76 14.64
CA LEU A 26 6.02 -17.86 13.26
C LEU A 26 5.00 -18.59 12.38
N ASP A 27 4.46 -19.71 12.84
CA ASP A 27 3.47 -20.48 12.09
C ASP A 27 2.19 -19.67 11.83
N ARG A 28 1.70 -18.94 12.83
CA ARG A 28 0.51 -18.09 12.67
C ARG A 28 0.75 -16.94 11.72
N PHE A 29 1.85 -16.22 11.88
CA PHE A 29 2.20 -15.11 10.99
C PHE A 29 2.47 -15.59 9.56
N TYR A 30 3.08 -16.77 9.41
CA TYR A 30 3.27 -17.39 8.11
C TYR A 30 1.93 -17.67 7.41
N ILE A 31 0.98 -18.33 8.08
CA ILE A 31 -0.37 -18.58 7.52
C ILE A 31 -1.11 -17.28 7.20
N LEU A 32 -1.02 -16.28 8.08
CA LEU A 32 -1.60 -14.96 7.80
C LEU A 32 -1.01 -14.36 6.53
N HIS A 33 0.32 -14.40 6.38
CA HIS A 33 1.04 -13.79 5.27
C HIS A 33 0.82 -14.49 3.94
N VAL A 34 0.86 -15.84 3.90
CA VAL A 34 0.81 -16.59 2.64
C VAL A 34 -0.60 -16.98 2.20
N LEU A 35 -1.58 -16.97 3.09
CA LEU A 35 -2.94 -17.44 2.80
C LEU A 35 -4.01 -16.40 3.10
N VAL A 36 -4.10 -15.93 4.35
CA VAL A 36 -5.22 -15.10 4.78
C VAL A 36 -5.16 -13.71 4.15
N ILE A 37 -4.02 -13.02 4.22
CA ILE A 37 -3.86 -11.69 3.63
C ILE A 37 -3.98 -11.73 2.10
N PRO A 38 -3.30 -12.63 1.37
CA PRO A 38 -3.52 -12.76 -0.07
C PRO A 38 -4.96 -13.10 -0.44
N GLY A 39 -5.64 -13.94 0.33
CA GLY A 39 -7.04 -14.25 0.12
C GLY A 39 -7.96 -13.02 0.29
N ILE A 40 -7.73 -12.21 1.32
CA ILE A 40 -8.44 -10.94 1.53
C ILE A 40 -8.17 -9.98 0.36
N ILE A 41 -6.92 -9.81 -0.04
CA ILE A 41 -6.53 -8.93 -1.16
C ILE A 41 -7.22 -9.39 -2.45
N LEU A 42 -7.20 -10.69 -2.74
CA LEU A 42 -7.87 -11.24 -3.92
C LEU A 42 -9.38 -10.96 -3.89
N GLY A 43 -10.01 -11.15 -2.73
CA GLY A 43 -11.44 -10.83 -2.53
C GLY A 43 -11.73 -9.34 -2.74
N LEU A 44 -10.89 -8.45 -2.23
CA LEU A 44 -11.02 -6.99 -2.42
C LEU A 44 -10.80 -6.58 -3.88
N ILE A 45 -9.85 -7.17 -4.57
CA ILE A 45 -9.62 -6.95 -6.01
C ILE A 45 -10.85 -7.39 -6.81
N ALA A 46 -11.40 -8.57 -6.53
CA ALA A 46 -12.61 -9.06 -7.18
C ALA A 46 -13.80 -8.11 -6.95
N ALA A 47 -14.03 -7.69 -5.72
CA ALA A 47 -15.07 -6.73 -5.37
C ALA A 47 -14.86 -5.38 -6.09
N HIS A 48 -13.63 -4.88 -6.14
CA HIS A 48 -13.29 -3.64 -6.84
C HIS A 48 -13.60 -3.74 -8.35
N LEU A 49 -13.22 -4.83 -9.00
CA LEU A 49 -13.49 -5.04 -10.42
C LEU A 49 -15.00 -5.19 -10.71
N ILE A 50 -15.75 -5.84 -9.82
CA ILE A 50 -17.21 -5.92 -9.91
C ILE A 50 -17.84 -4.54 -9.80
N MET A 51 -17.39 -3.71 -8.83
CA MET A 51 -17.88 -2.33 -8.71
C MET A 51 -17.59 -1.49 -9.95
N VAL A 52 -16.41 -1.62 -10.55
CA VAL A 52 -16.06 -0.94 -11.82
C VAL A 52 -17.02 -1.35 -12.94
N TRP A 53 -17.45 -2.61 -12.99
CA TRP A 53 -18.44 -3.09 -13.94
C TRP A 53 -19.78 -2.37 -13.82
N PHE A 54 -20.25 -2.13 -12.60
CA PHE A 54 -21.52 -1.44 -12.36
C PHE A 54 -21.40 0.08 -12.48
N GLN A 55 -20.36 0.67 -11.91
CA GLN A 55 -20.14 2.12 -11.91
C GLN A 55 -19.59 2.65 -13.23
N LYS A 56 -19.07 1.75 -14.07
CA LYS A 56 -18.33 2.08 -15.29
C LYS A 56 -16.99 2.77 -14.97
N HIS A 57 -16.28 3.19 -16.00
CA HIS A 57 -14.95 3.79 -15.85
C HIS A 57 -14.93 5.20 -16.47
N THR A 58 -13.95 5.98 -16.06
CA THR A 58 -13.68 7.30 -16.62
C THR A 58 -13.11 7.14 -18.05
N GLN A 59 -13.51 8.03 -18.95
CA GLN A 59 -13.06 8.08 -20.35
C GLN A 59 -12.47 9.45 -20.68
N PHE A 60 -11.56 9.50 -21.64
CA PHE A 60 -11.08 10.77 -22.17
C PHE A 60 -12.20 11.52 -22.90
N PRO A 61 -12.26 12.86 -22.79
CA PRO A 61 -13.19 13.67 -23.57
C PRO A 61 -13.01 13.41 -25.07
N GLY A 62 -14.11 13.39 -25.82
CA GLY A 62 -14.10 13.16 -27.24
C GLY A 62 -15.53 13.15 -27.86
N PRO A 63 -15.66 13.00 -29.18
CA PRO A 63 -16.97 12.98 -29.85
C PRO A 63 -17.90 11.92 -29.25
N GLY A 64 -19.14 12.30 -28.96
CA GLY A 64 -20.17 11.43 -28.40
C GLY A 64 -19.96 10.99 -26.94
N ARG A 65 -18.92 11.47 -26.25
CA ARG A 65 -18.64 11.16 -24.85
C ARG A 65 -19.14 12.26 -23.95
N ALA A 66 -19.91 11.88 -22.94
CA ALA A 66 -20.52 12.77 -21.95
C ALA A 66 -20.34 12.24 -20.52
N GLU A 67 -20.66 13.05 -19.52
CA GLU A 67 -20.57 12.67 -18.10
C GLU A 67 -21.50 11.50 -17.74
N ASN A 68 -22.58 11.31 -18.46
CA ASN A 68 -23.59 10.29 -18.17
C ASN A 68 -23.50 9.05 -19.07
N ASN A 69 -22.47 8.96 -19.93
CA ASN A 69 -22.27 7.79 -20.78
C ASN A 69 -20.82 7.30 -20.75
N VAL A 70 -20.61 6.06 -21.18
CA VAL A 70 -19.29 5.53 -21.50
C VAL A 70 -19.32 4.94 -22.90
N VAL A 71 -18.58 5.55 -23.82
CA VAL A 71 -18.39 5.03 -25.17
C VAL A 71 -17.21 4.09 -25.15
N GLY A 72 -17.50 2.81 -25.09
CA GLY A 72 -16.50 1.75 -25.03
C GLY A 72 -16.31 1.00 -26.34
N VAL A 73 -15.53 -0.05 -26.28
CA VAL A 73 -15.38 -1.06 -27.34
C VAL A 73 -15.99 -2.37 -26.87
N ARG A 74 -16.32 -3.27 -27.81
CA ARG A 74 -16.82 -4.61 -27.43
C ARG A 74 -15.80 -5.35 -26.59
N ILE A 75 -16.27 -6.00 -25.52
CA ILE A 75 -15.41 -6.82 -24.65
C ILE A 75 -14.72 -7.88 -25.50
N MET A 76 -15.51 -8.68 -26.24
CA MET A 76 -14.98 -9.69 -27.15
C MET A 76 -15.20 -9.24 -28.60
N PRO A 77 -14.20 -9.37 -29.47
CA PRO A 77 -12.81 -9.80 -29.20
C PRO A 77 -11.90 -8.61 -28.79
N VAL A 78 -12.33 -7.37 -28.96
CA VAL A 78 -11.41 -6.21 -29.03
C VAL A 78 -10.74 -5.91 -27.69
N PHE A 79 -11.53 -5.72 -26.63
CA PHE A 79 -10.99 -5.37 -25.32
C PHE A 79 -10.20 -6.54 -24.74
N ALA A 80 -10.76 -7.75 -24.76
CA ALA A 80 -10.12 -8.94 -24.21
C ALA A 80 -8.76 -9.21 -24.85
N THR A 81 -8.66 -9.16 -26.19
CA THR A 81 -7.39 -9.37 -26.89
C THR A 81 -6.34 -8.34 -26.51
N LYS A 82 -6.75 -7.06 -26.45
CA LYS A 82 -5.84 -5.96 -26.04
C LYS A 82 -5.39 -6.09 -24.58
N ALA A 83 -6.33 -6.42 -23.68
CA ALA A 83 -6.04 -6.58 -22.26
C ALA A 83 -5.10 -7.75 -21.99
N ILE A 84 -5.33 -8.90 -22.64
CA ILE A 84 -4.47 -10.07 -22.55
C ILE A 84 -3.08 -9.76 -23.10
N GLY A 85 -3.00 -9.15 -24.30
CA GLY A 85 -1.71 -8.79 -24.90
C GLY A 85 -0.90 -7.81 -24.01
N MET A 86 -1.55 -6.78 -23.47
CA MET A 86 -0.92 -5.86 -22.53
C MET A 86 -0.49 -6.58 -21.25
N GLY A 87 -1.36 -7.44 -20.69
CA GLY A 87 -1.07 -8.23 -19.51
C GLY A 87 0.15 -9.15 -19.70
N MET A 88 0.25 -9.82 -20.84
CA MET A 88 1.41 -10.64 -21.18
C MET A 88 2.70 -9.81 -21.30
N MET A 89 2.61 -8.62 -21.91
CA MET A 89 3.74 -7.71 -22.03
C MET A 89 4.24 -7.23 -20.67
N VAL A 90 3.33 -6.81 -19.80
CA VAL A 90 3.65 -6.40 -18.42
C VAL A 90 4.24 -7.57 -17.63
N ALA A 91 3.64 -8.76 -17.71
CA ALA A 91 4.16 -9.96 -17.05
C ALA A 91 5.58 -10.30 -17.53
N GLY A 92 5.83 -10.19 -18.83
CA GLY A 92 7.16 -10.41 -19.41
C GLY A 92 8.20 -9.40 -18.89
N VAL A 93 7.85 -8.12 -18.84
CA VAL A 93 8.73 -7.08 -18.27
C VAL A 93 9.00 -7.33 -16.79
N LEU A 94 7.97 -7.63 -16.00
CA LEU A 94 8.14 -7.94 -14.58
C LEU A 94 9.00 -9.19 -14.35
N ALA A 95 8.82 -10.22 -15.17
CA ALA A 95 9.65 -11.43 -15.09
C ALA A 95 11.12 -11.14 -15.42
N LEU A 96 11.39 -10.32 -16.44
CA LEU A 96 12.75 -9.88 -16.77
C LEU A 96 13.36 -9.05 -15.63
N MET A 97 12.62 -8.09 -15.10
CA MET A 97 13.10 -7.29 -13.96
C MET A 97 13.38 -8.17 -12.74
N SER A 98 12.48 -9.10 -12.43
CA SER A 98 12.63 -10.05 -11.32
C SER A 98 13.86 -10.94 -11.47
N GLY A 99 14.18 -11.36 -12.70
CA GLY A 99 15.34 -12.18 -12.99
C GLY A 99 16.67 -11.43 -13.04
N LEU A 100 16.65 -10.17 -13.49
CA LEU A 100 17.88 -9.38 -13.71
C LEU A 100 18.18 -8.42 -12.55
N LEU A 101 17.17 -7.95 -11.82
CA LEU A 101 17.27 -6.98 -10.74
C LEU A 101 16.82 -7.61 -9.42
N THR A 102 17.43 -8.70 -9.04
CA THR A 102 17.09 -9.43 -7.81
C THR A 102 17.50 -8.65 -6.56
N ILE A 103 16.53 -8.45 -5.67
CA ILE A 103 16.75 -7.91 -4.32
C ILE A 103 16.85 -9.08 -3.37
N ASN A 104 17.78 -9.03 -2.41
CA ASN A 104 18.00 -10.10 -1.42
C ASN A 104 18.25 -11.48 -2.07
N ALA A 105 19.09 -11.51 -3.09
CA ALA A 105 19.36 -12.71 -3.86
C ALA A 105 19.95 -13.83 -2.97
N ILE A 106 19.42 -15.04 -3.10
CA ILE A 106 19.83 -16.20 -2.30
C ILE A 106 21.33 -16.55 -2.50
N TRP A 107 21.87 -16.31 -3.67
CA TRP A 107 23.30 -16.52 -3.96
C TRP A 107 24.22 -15.51 -3.28
N THR A 108 23.68 -14.37 -2.80
CA THR A 108 24.42 -13.35 -2.04
C THR A 108 24.24 -13.55 -0.54
N LEU A 109 22.99 -13.79 -0.10
CA LEU A 109 22.63 -13.89 1.32
C LEU A 109 22.68 -15.33 1.85
N GLY A 110 22.66 -16.33 0.95
CA GLY A 110 22.55 -17.73 1.30
C GLY A 110 21.12 -18.15 1.67
N PRO A 111 20.90 -19.43 2.01
CA PRO A 111 19.62 -19.92 2.48
C PRO A 111 19.27 -19.30 3.84
N TYR A 112 17.96 -19.17 4.10
CA TYR A 112 17.48 -18.65 5.38
C TYR A 112 18.00 -19.47 6.55
N ASN A 113 18.59 -18.78 7.53
CA ASN A 113 19.05 -19.35 8.80
C ASN A 113 18.49 -18.48 9.94
N PRO A 114 17.58 -18.99 10.79
CA PRO A 114 16.96 -18.21 11.85
C PRO A 114 17.92 -17.75 12.95
N SER A 115 19.10 -18.37 13.04
CA SER A 115 20.15 -17.98 14.00
C SER A 115 21.08 -16.88 13.48
N GLN A 116 20.94 -16.48 12.21
CA GLN A 116 21.76 -15.43 11.60
C GLN A 116 20.93 -14.18 11.35
N VAL A 117 21.45 -13.03 11.77
CA VAL A 117 20.91 -11.73 11.43
C VAL A 117 21.61 -11.23 10.18
N SER A 118 20.87 -11.02 9.10
CA SER A 118 21.39 -10.43 7.87
C SER A 118 21.23 -8.91 7.92
N ALA A 119 22.33 -8.19 8.14
CA ALA A 119 22.35 -6.73 8.10
C ALA A 119 22.24 -6.16 6.67
N GLY A 120 22.49 -6.97 5.63
CA GLY A 120 22.44 -6.56 4.24
C GLY A 120 21.09 -6.74 3.54
N SER A 121 20.07 -7.25 4.25
CA SER A 121 18.72 -7.37 3.68
C SER A 121 18.10 -6.02 3.43
N GLN A 122 17.57 -5.84 2.22
CA GLN A 122 16.87 -4.62 1.83
C GLN A 122 15.36 -4.84 1.82
N PRO A 123 14.56 -3.82 2.19
CA PRO A 123 13.11 -3.89 2.05
C PRO A 123 12.70 -3.90 0.57
N ASP A 124 11.53 -4.46 0.29
CA ASP A 124 10.94 -4.39 -1.05
C ASP A 124 10.72 -2.94 -1.50
N ILE A 125 10.81 -2.70 -2.80
CA ILE A 125 10.76 -1.34 -3.38
C ILE A 125 9.51 -0.56 -2.96
N TYR A 126 8.37 -1.23 -2.80
CA TYR A 126 7.12 -0.60 -2.37
C TYR A 126 7.08 -0.27 -0.86
N MET A 127 8.03 -0.77 -0.08
CA MET A 127 8.21 -0.46 1.34
C MET A 127 9.29 0.60 1.60
N LEU A 128 10.07 0.99 0.58
CA LEU A 128 11.17 1.96 0.74
C LEU A 128 10.73 3.30 1.32
N TRP A 129 9.50 3.74 1.03
CA TRP A 129 8.97 4.98 1.57
C TRP A 129 8.80 4.94 3.10
N THR A 130 8.43 3.78 3.69
CA THR A 130 8.28 3.65 5.15
C THR A 130 9.64 3.71 5.84
N ASP A 131 10.64 3.08 5.25
CA ASP A 131 12.02 3.16 5.74
C ASP A 131 12.60 4.57 5.56
N GLY A 132 12.30 5.22 4.43
CA GLY A 132 12.63 6.62 4.20
C GLY A 132 12.00 7.56 5.23
N VAL A 133 10.73 7.36 5.58
CA VAL A 133 10.08 8.09 6.67
C VAL A 133 10.82 7.88 7.99
N ALA A 134 11.20 6.61 8.31
CA ALA A 134 11.93 6.31 9.53
C ALA A 134 13.28 7.03 9.60
N ARG A 135 13.94 7.22 8.47
CA ARG A 135 15.25 7.89 8.39
C ARG A 135 15.19 9.40 8.51
N VAL A 136 14.15 10.02 7.95
CA VAL A 136 13.98 11.48 8.04
C VAL A 136 13.26 11.93 9.29
N MET A 137 12.63 11.01 10.02
CA MET A 137 11.93 11.32 11.26
C MET A 137 12.94 11.68 12.35
N PRO A 138 12.78 12.84 13.01
CA PRO A 138 13.60 13.18 14.19
C PRO A 138 13.42 12.15 15.30
N ALA A 139 14.47 11.96 16.10
CA ALA A 139 14.46 11.05 17.26
C ALA A 139 13.63 11.64 18.41
N TRP A 140 12.35 11.87 18.16
CA TRP A 140 11.44 12.41 19.19
C TRP A 140 11.02 11.32 20.16
N GLU A 141 11.36 11.50 21.40
CA GLU A 141 10.89 10.70 22.51
C GLU A 141 10.01 11.54 23.42
N LEU A 142 8.85 11.01 23.76
CA LEU A 142 7.92 11.68 24.68
C LEU A 142 7.82 10.89 25.98
N TYR A 143 8.16 11.55 27.08
CA TYR A 143 8.12 10.99 28.42
C TYR A 143 6.84 11.41 29.13
N ILE A 144 5.99 10.44 29.50
CA ILE A 144 4.73 10.68 30.23
C ILE A 144 4.78 9.86 31.52
N GLY A 145 5.18 10.47 32.60
CA GLY A 145 5.42 9.75 33.85
C GLY A 145 6.47 8.65 33.67
N ASN A 146 6.07 7.41 33.92
CA ASN A 146 6.94 6.25 33.77
C ASN A 146 6.91 5.60 32.37
N TYR A 147 6.21 6.21 31.41
CA TYR A 147 6.08 5.72 30.05
C TYR A 147 6.90 6.55 29.08
N THR A 148 7.68 5.88 28.22
CA THR A 148 8.37 6.50 27.10
C THR A 148 7.68 6.11 25.80
N ILE A 149 7.28 7.10 25.02
CA ILE A 149 6.83 6.90 23.63
C ILE A 149 8.06 7.06 22.73
N PRO A 150 8.57 5.97 22.13
CA PRO A 150 9.78 6.02 21.34
C PRO A 150 9.55 6.68 19.97
N SER A 151 10.61 7.13 19.32
CA SER A 151 10.55 7.72 17.97
C SER A 151 9.91 6.79 16.92
N ALA A 152 10.09 5.48 17.05
CA ALA A 152 9.45 4.48 16.18
C ALA A 152 7.91 4.55 16.19
N PHE A 153 7.30 4.97 17.29
CA PHE A 153 5.86 5.18 17.37
C PHE A 153 5.38 6.25 16.38
N TRP A 154 6.10 7.35 16.25
CA TRP A 154 5.74 8.44 15.34
C TRP A 154 5.85 8.02 13.88
N VAL A 155 6.86 7.22 13.56
CA VAL A 155 6.98 6.61 12.22
C VAL A 155 5.78 5.73 11.91
N ALA A 156 5.44 4.81 12.81
CA ALA A 156 4.29 3.92 12.65
C ALA A 156 2.97 4.71 12.56
N LEU A 157 2.81 5.75 13.39
CA LEU A 157 1.63 6.64 13.37
C LEU A 157 1.51 7.37 12.03
N LEU A 158 2.61 7.94 11.52
CA LEU A 158 2.60 8.64 10.24
C LEU A 158 2.27 7.70 9.08
N CYS A 159 2.90 6.54 9.04
CA CYS A 159 2.62 5.53 8.02
C CYS A 159 1.16 5.05 8.08
N GLY A 160 0.65 4.76 9.28
CA GLY A 160 -0.75 4.39 9.47
C GLY A 160 -1.72 5.51 9.08
N LEU A 161 -1.41 6.76 9.45
CA LEU A 161 -2.22 7.92 9.08
C LEU A 161 -2.28 8.12 7.56
N MET A 162 -1.17 7.92 6.85
CA MET A 162 -1.14 8.00 5.39
C MET A 162 -2.10 6.99 4.75
N VAL A 163 -2.10 5.74 5.22
CA VAL A 163 -3.03 4.71 4.75
C VAL A 163 -4.48 5.09 5.03
N VAL A 164 -4.77 5.55 6.27
CA VAL A 164 -6.11 5.98 6.66
C VAL A 164 -6.59 7.17 5.81
N LEU A 165 -5.73 8.15 5.55
CA LEU A 165 -6.05 9.31 4.71
C LEU A 165 -6.34 8.90 3.26
N LEU A 166 -5.56 7.97 2.69
CA LEU A 166 -5.83 7.43 1.36
C LEU A 166 -7.18 6.73 1.28
N MET A 167 -7.54 5.93 2.29
CA MET A 167 -8.84 5.27 2.37
C MET A 167 -9.99 6.25 2.60
N ALA A 168 -9.77 7.29 3.39
CA ALA A 168 -10.78 8.30 3.72
C ALA A 168 -10.97 9.35 2.61
N TYR A 169 -9.99 9.52 1.72
CA TYR A 169 -9.97 10.58 0.72
C TYR A 169 -11.27 10.72 -0.10
N PRO A 170 -11.86 9.65 -0.67
CA PRO A 170 -13.09 9.80 -1.45
C PRO A 170 -14.26 10.35 -0.61
N PHE A 171 -14.36 9.95 0.64
CA PHE A 171 -15.41 10.41 1.55
C PHE A 171 -15.18 11.85 2.00
N LEU A 172 -13.93 12.22 2.25
CA LEU A 172 -13.56 13.59 2.60
C LEU A 172 -13.80 14.52 1.42
N GLU A 173 -13.38 14.14 0.23
CA GLU A 173 -13.57 14.92 -0.98
C GLU A 173 -15.06 15.20 -1.22
N LYS A 174 -15.90 14.16 -1.20
CA LYS A 174 -17.36 14.31 -1.31
C LYS A 174 -17.91 15.27 -0.26
N LYS A 175 -17.47 15.14 1.00
CA LYS A 175 -17.93 16.01 2.10
C LYS A 175 -17.52 17.48 1.90
N PHE A 176 -16.31 17.75 1.41
CA PHE A 176 -15.81 19.11 1.25
C PHE A 176 -16.27 19.78 -0.05
N THR A 177 -16.44 19.02 -1.12
CA THR A 177 -16.90 19.56 -2.41
C THR A 177 -18.41 19.59 -2.54
N GLY A 178 -19.14 18.74 -1.79
CA GLY A 178 -20.56 18.52 -1.94
C GLY A 178 -20.94 17.86 -3.27
N ASP A 179 -19.97 17.33 -4.01
CA ASP A 179 -20.16 16.76 -5.33
C ASP A 179 -20.53 15.28 -5.22
N ASP A 180 -21.79 14.98 -5.58
CA ASP A 180 -22.35 13.63 -5.65
C ASP A 180 -22.56 13.15 -7.09
N ALA A 181 -22.14 13.94 -8.08
CA ALA A 181 -22.39 13.63 -9.47
C ALA A 181 -21.50 12.47 -9.95
N HIS A 182 -21.99 11.73 -10.91
CA HIS A 182 -21.21 10.75 -11.65
C HIS A 182 -20.37 11.46 -12.70
N HIS A 183 -19.04 11.26 -12.61
CA HIS A 183 -18.08 11.82 -13.55
C HIS A 183 -17.48 10.72 -14.42
N ASN A 184 -18.01 10.57 -15.64
CA ASN A 184 -17.48 9.63 -16.62
C ASN A 184 -16.40 10.26 -17.53
N LEU A 185 -16.22 11.57 -17.51
CA LEU A 185 -15.16 12.25 -18.25
C LEU A 185 -13.96 12.53 -17.36
N LEU A 186 -12.77 12.24 -17.90
CA LEU A 186 -11.51 12.58 -17.22
C LEU A 186 -11.37 14.11 -17.15
N GLN A 187 -11.31 14.63 -15.94
CA GLN A 187 -11.14 16.06 -15.69
C GLN A 187 -9.69 16.48 -15.97
N ARG A 188 -9.52 17.66 -16.53
CA ARG A 188 -8.19 18.24 -16.74
C ARG A 188 -7.67 18.81 -15.43
N PRO A 189 -6.33 18.71 -15.15
CA PRO A 189 -5.75 19.27 -13.92
C PRO A 189 -6.09 20.72 -13.65
N ARG A 190 -6.18 21.54 -14.70
CA ARG A 190 -6.52 22.96 -14.61
C ARG A 190 -7.97 23.23 -14.21
N ASP A 191 -8.88 22.27 -14.48
CA ASP A 191 -10.29 22.40 -14.16
C ASP A 191 -10.60 21.99 -12.72
N VAL A 192 -9.68 21.20 -12.11
CA VAL A 192 -9.74 20.72 -10.71
C VAL A 192 -8.39 20.92 -10.00
N PRO A 193 -7.94 22.17 -9.82
CA PRO A 193 -6.59 22.47 -9.37
C PRO A 193 -6.30 21.93 -7.98
N THR A 194 -7.24 21.99 -7.05
CA THR A 194 -7.07 21.49 -5.67
C THR A 194 -6.82 19.99 -5.64
N ARG A 195 -7.65 19.21 -6.35
CA ARG A 195 -7.48 17.74 -6.46
C ARG A 195 -6.13 17.39 -7.09
N SER A 196 -5.78 18.10 -8.16
CA SER A 196 -4.52 17.89 -8.86
C SER A 196 -3.31 18.26 -7.99
N ALA A 197 -3.41 19.34 -7.21
CA ALA A 197 -2.35 19.75 -6.28
C ALA A 197 -2.14 18.72 -5.15
N ILE A 198 -3.23 18.21 -4.56
CA ILE A 198 -3.16 17.16 -3.54
C ILE A 198 -2.51 15.89 -4.11
N GLY A 199 -2.93 15.46 -5.30
CA GLY A 199 -2.33 14.29 -5.97
C GLY A 199 -0.85 14.49 -6.27
N ALA A 200 -0.47 15.64 -6.81
CA ALA A 200 0.93 15.97 -7.07
C ALA A 200 1.75 16.01 -5.77
N ALA A 201 1.24 16.63 -4.72
CA ALA A 201 1.90 16.69 -3.41
C ALA A 201 2.12 15.29 -2.82
N ALA A 202 1.11 14.40 -2.92
CA ALA A 202 1.25 13.01 -2.47
C ALA A 202 2.34 12.26 -3.25
N ILE A 203 2.35 12.38 -4.59
CA ILE A 203 3.39 11.75 -5.43
C ILE A 203 4.77 12.25 -5.05
N VAL A 204 4.95 13.57 -4.95
CA VAL A 204 6.23 14.18 -4.59
C VAL A 204 6.67 13.74 -3.20
N PHE A 205 5.75 13.69 -2.22
CA PHE A 205 6.05 13.20 -0.88
C PHE A 205 6.60 11.77 -0.92
N PHE A 206 5.89 10.83 -1.56
CA PHE A 206 6.34 9.45 -1.66
C PHE A 206 7.68 9.31 -2.39
N LEU A 207 7.89 10.06 -3.45
CA LEU A 207 9.18 10.07 -4.16
C LEU A 207 10.31 10.58 -3.28
N LEU A 208 10.12 11.69 -2.57
CA LEU A 208 11.15 12.26 -1.71
C LEU A 208 11.53 11.35 -0.55
N VAL A 209 10.55 10.75 0.14
CA VAL A 209 10.85 9.83 1.24
C VAL A 209 11.48 8.53 0.74
N THR A 210 11.11 8.04 -0.43
CA THR A 210 11.77 6.88 -1.06
C THR A 210 13.21 7.21 -1.45
N LEU A 211 13.45 8.37 -2.04
CA LEU A 211 14.80 8.81 -2.43
C LEU A 211 15.69 9.10 -1.22
N SER A 212 15.14 9.52 -0.08
CA SER A 212 15.92 9.77 1.14
C SER A 212 16.64 8.51 1.63
N LEU A 213 16.10 7.32 1.34
CA LEU A 213 16.76 6.05 1.62
C LEU A 213 18.00 5.86 0.73
N SER A 214 17.90 6.22 -0.55
CA SER A 214 18.97 6.04 -1.53
C SER A 214 20.18 6.96 -1.31
N LEU A 215 19.93 8.19 -0.83
CA LEU A 215 20.98 9.21 -0.67
C LEU A 215 21.96 8.95 0.48
N ILE A 216 21.66 8.01 1.39
CA ILE A 216 22.49 7.71 2.55
C ILE A 216 23.42 6.50 2.29
N HIS A 217 23.23 5.81 1.17
CA HIS A 217 24.06 4.67 0.77
C HIS A 217 25.13 5.00 -0.29
N ILE A 218 25.34 6.29 -0.59
CA ILE A 218 26.41 6.77 -1.47
C ILE A 218 27.59 7.27 -0.63
#